data_503e2277d7da1fcb82d3d94f8b111c35
#
_entry.id   503e2277d7da1fcb82d3d94f8b111c35
#
_cell.length_a   1.000
_cell.length_b   1.000
_cell.length_c   1.000
_cell.angle_alpha   90.00
_cell.angle_beta   90.00
_cell.angle_gamma   90.00
#
_symmetry.space_group_name_H-M   'P 1'
#
loop_
_entity.id
_entity.type
_entity.pdbx_description
1 polymer ?
#
loop_
_entity_poly.entity_id
_entity_poly.type
_entity_poly.pdbx_seq_one_letter_code
_entity_poly.pdbx_strand_id
1 'polypeptide(L)'
;MFFQKILGMFSNDLAMDLGTANTLVYVQGRGIICNEPSVVVLRSDTKKPVAVGIEAKEMLGKTPANIMTIRPLKDGVIADFDATEEMLKYFIMKAHNRKSFVSPRVIIGVPSGITQVERRAVKDAAHSSGAREVYLIEEPMAAAVGVGLPVGEPSGNMIVDIGGGTTDVAVISLDGIVYSKAVRVGGDKMDEAIMAYIKRKYNLMIGEITSEHIKIQLGSAYPTTPVEPMEVKGRDLISGIPKAIFITEDEIREALQESVSLILDTIKVTLENTPPELAADIVDRGIVLAGGGALLRGLDILIREQTGVPVIVPEDPLTAVVQGCGMMLEKLDLLRRVAIYRY
;
A
#
# COMPACT_ATOMS: atom_id res chain seq x y z
N MET A 1 -10.37 25.87 -21.01
CA MET A 1 -10.26 26.13 -19.55
C MET A 1 -11.63 26.31 -18.86
N PHE A 2 -12.55 27.13 -19.36
CA PHE A 2 -13.87 27.36 -18.76
C PHE A 2 -14.79 26.11 -18.83
N PHE A 3 -14.82 25.42 -19.95
CA PHE A 3 -15.58 24.18 -20.18
C PHE A 3 -15.11 23.01 -19.29
N GLN A 4 -13.81 22.90 -18.99
CA GLN A 4 -13.29 21.86 -18.10
C GLN A 4 -13.66 22.09 -16.63
N LYS A 5 -13.76 23.36 -16.19
CA LYS A 5 -14.26 23.70 -14.84
C LYS A 5 -15.74 23.34 -14.67
N ILE A 6 -16.56 23.56 -15.71
CA ILE A 6 -17.98 23.21 -15.69
C ILE A 6 -18.18 21.68 -15.70
N LEU A 7 -17.43 20.94 -16.51
CA LEU A 7 -17.46 19.47 -16.53
C LEU A 7 -17.01 18.87 -15.18
N GLY A 8 -16.03 19.49 -14.50
CA GLY A 8 -15.58 19.07 -13.17
C GLY A 8 -16.64 19.23 -12.05
N MET A 9 -17.63 20.11 -12.24
CA MET A 9 -18.75 20.25 -11.30
C MET A 9 -19.79 19.10 -11.43
N PHE A 10 -19.73 18.32 -12.50
CA PHE A 10 -20.65 17.20 -12.80
C PHE A 10 -19.96 15.84 -12.82
N SER A 11 -18.62 15.78 -12.68
CA SER A 11 -17.87 14.54 -12.55
C SER A 11 -17.39 14.39 -11.09
N ASN A 12 -17.56 13.19 -10.53
CA ASN A 12 -16.93 12.84 -9.26
C ASN A 12 -15.49 12.41 -9.58
N ASP A 13 -14.55 13.36 -9.60
CA ASP A 13 -13.13 13.03 -9.79
C ASP A 13 -12.63 12.19 -8.60
N LEU A 14 -11.79 11.20 -8.90
CA LEU A 14 -11.39 10.15 -7.98
C LEU A 14 -9.88 10.17 -7.74
N ALA A 15 -9.48 9.85 -6.52
CA ALA A 15 -8.13 9.43 -6.24
C ALA A 15 -8.11 7.99 -5.74
N MET A 16 -7.14 7.21 -6.17
CA MET A 16 -7.00 5.81 -5.82
C MET A 16 -5.58 5.52 -5.36
N ASP A 17 -5.48 4.80 -4.27
CA ASP A 17 -4.28 4.08 -3.88
C ASP A 17 -4.51 2.61 -4.28
N LEU A 18 -3.80 2.16 -5.33
CA LEU A 18 -3.87 0.79 -5.83
C LEU A 18 -2.85 -0.09 -5.12
N GLY A 19 -3.01 -0.26 -3.81
CA GLY A 19 -2.11 -1.08 -3.03
C GLY A 19 -2.24 -2.59 -3.28
N THR A 20 -1.15 -3.32 -3.10
CA THR A 20 -1.12 -4.79 -3.24
C THR A 20 -2.09 -5.47 -2.27
N ALA A 21 -2.18 -5.01 -1.04
CA ALA A 21 -3.07 -5.57 -0.02
C ALA A 21 -4.48 -4.99 -0.07
N ASN A 22 -4.59 -3.66 -0.11
CA ASN A 22 -5.86 -2.93 -0.11
C ASN A 22 -5.86 -1.84 -1.20
N THR A 23 -7.03 -1.60 -1.77
CA THR A 23 -7.32 -0.45 -2.63
C THR A 23 -8.17 0.55 -1.85
N LEU A 24 -7.69 1.80 -1.77
CA LEU A 24 -8.43 2.90 -1.17
C LEU A 24 -8.91 3.87 -2.26
N VAL A 25 -10.12 4.39 -2.09
CA VAL A 25 -10.73 5.33 -3.06
C VAL A 25 -11.24 6.57 -2.33
N TYR A 26 -10.74 7.71 -2.78
CA TYR A 26 -11.18 9.03 -2.34
C TYR A 26 -11.99 9.68 -3.47
N VAL A 27 -13.09 10.33 -3.10
CA VAL A 27 -13.93 11.12 -4.01
C VAL A 27 -13.88 12.57 -3.61
N GLN A 28 -13.62 13.45 -4.57
CA GLN A 28 -13.58 14.88 -4.33
C GLN A 28 -14.88 15.38 -3.66
N GLY A 29 -14.73 16.07 -2.53
CA GLY A 29 -15.84 16.59 -1.73
C GLY A 29 -16.58 15.55 -0.85
N ARG A 30 -16.19 14.26 -0.89
CA ARG A 30 -16.78 13.19 -0.07
C ARG A 30 -15.78 12.48 0.83
N GLY A 31 -14.47 12.68 0.59
CA GLY A 31 -13.42 12.00 1.32
C GLY A 31 -13.23 10.54 0.88
N ILE A 32 -12.61 9.73 1.75
CA ILE A 32 -12.39 8.30 1.50
C ILE A 32 -13.72 7.56 1.61
N ILE A 33 -14.14 6.93 0.53
CA ILE A 33 -15.42 6.21 0.43
C ILE A 33 -15.26 4.70 0.43
N CYS A 34 -14.03 4.22 0.21
CA CYS A 34 -13.73 2.80 0.07
C CYS A 34 -12.32 2.52 0.61
N ASN A 35 -12.22 1.47 1.41
CA ASN A 35 -10.96 0.84 1.82
C ASN A 35 -11.23 -0.66 1.82
N GLU A 36 -10.83 -1.33 0.74
CA GLU A 36 -11.15 -2.73 0.53
C GLU A 36 -9.93 -3.52 0.05
N PRO A 37 -9.87 -4.82 0.38
CA PRO A 37 -8.82 -5.70 -0.10
C PRO A 37 -8.73 -5.73 -1.63
N SER A 38 -7.50 -5.73 -2.16
CA SER A 38 -7.22 -5.89 -3.59
C SER A 38 -7.32 -7.36 -3.98
N VAL A 39 -8.53 -7.90 -3.93
CA VAL A 39 -8.84 -9.31 -4.22
C VAL A 39 -10.04 -9.38 -5.15
N VAL A 40 -9.97 -10.27 -6.13
CA VAL A 40 -11.06 -10.55 -7.07
C VAL A 40 -11.32 -12.06 -7.12
N VAL A 41 -12.57 -12.44 -7.10
CA VAL A 41 -13.00 -13.83 -7.30
C VAL A 41 -13.66 -13.95 -8.66
N LEU A 42 -13.14 -14.83 -9.50
CA LEU A 42 -13.63 -15.07 -10.85
C LEU A 42 -14.12 -16.53 -10.99
N ARG A 43 -15.09 -16.73 -11.88
CA ARG A 43 -15.42 -18.08 -12.35
C ARG A 43 -14.30 -18.58 -13.26
N SER A 44 -13.87 -19.82 -13.06
CA SER A 44 -12.76 -20.42 -13.82
C SER A 44 -13.08 -20.59 -15.31
N ASP A 45 -14.36 -20.87 -15.64
CA ASP A 45 -14.87 -21.15 -16.98
C ASP A 45 -15.08 -19.86 -17.81
N THR A 46 -15.74 -18.87 -17.24
CA THR A 46 -16.20 -17.68 -17.95
C THR A 46 -15.37 -16.43 -17.69
N LYS A 47 -14.46 -16.49 -16.71
CA LYS A 47 -13.69 -15.34 -16.19
C LYS A 47 -14.56 -14.19 -15.67
N LYS A 48 -15.86 -14.41 -15.45
CA LYS A 48 -16.76 -13.39 -14.91
C LYS A 48 -16.52 -13.17 -13.44
N PRO A 49 -16.54 -11.89 -12.96
CA PRO A 49 -16.37 -11.58 -11.56
C PRO A 49 -17.56 -12.13 -10.75
N VAL A 50 -17.23 -12.74 -9.61
CA VAL A 50 -18.18 -13.26 -8.61
C VAL A 50 -18.21 -12.31 -7.41
N ALA A 51 -17.05 -11.86 -6.96
CA ALA A 51 -16.89 -10.94 -5.85
C ALA A 51 -15.62 -10.10 -6.02
N VAL A 52 -15.60 -8.92 -5.40
CA VAL A 52 -14.43 -8.01 -5.35
C VAL A 52 -14.32 -7.46 -3.93
N GLY A 53 -13.12 -7.16 -3.48
CA GLY A 53 -12.89 -6.48 -2.21
C GLY A 53 -13.14 -7.37 -0.99
N ILE A 54 -13.94 -6.88 -0.04
CA ILE A 54 -14.21 -7.55 1.24
C ILE A 54 -14.83 -8.94 1.01
N GLU A 55 -15.86 -9.02 0.17
CA GLU A 55 -16.53 -10.28 -0.13
C GLU A 55 -15.56 -11.30 -0.76
N ALA A 56 -14.68 -10.85 -1.63
CA ALA A 56 -13.66 -11.71 -2.25
C ALA A 56 -12.62 -12.20 -1.21
N LYS A 57 -12.21 -11.35 -0.27
CA LYS A 57 -11.26 -11.73 0.80
C LYS A 57 -11.85 -12.81 1.72
N GLU A 58 -13.14 -12.75 2.02
CA GLU A 58 -13.82 -13.77 2.82
C GLU A 58 -13.83 -15.17 2.17
N MET A 59 -13.73 -15.21 0.84
CA MET A 59 -13.67 -16.46 0.06
C MET A 59 -12.25 -17.01 -0.07
N LEU A 60 -11.21 -16.26 0.30
CA LEU A 60 -9.81 -16.66 0.14
C LEU A 60 -9.53 -17.98 0.88
N GLY A 61 -8.96 -18.96 0.17
CA GLY A 61 -8.67 -20.30 0.72
C GLY A 61 -9.89 -21.19 0.98
N LYS A 62 -11.10 -20.77 0.57
CA LYS A 62 -12.36 -21.52 0.79
C LYS A 62 -13.11 -21.81 -0.50
N THR A 63 -12.56 -21.47 -1.66
CA THR A 63 -13.24 -21.61 -2.96
C THR A 63 -13.16 -23.03 -3.51
N PRO A 64 -14.27 -23.56 -4.13
CA PRO A 64 -14.23 -24.79 -4.88
C PRO A 64 -13.47 -24.63 -6.21
N ALA A 65 -13.15 -25.73 -6.89
CA ALA A 65 -12.29 -25.75 -8.08
C ALA A 65 -12.78 -24.90 -9.28
N ASN A 66 -14.08 -24.64 -9.36
CA ASN A 66 -14.68 -23.82 -10.42
C ASN A 66 -14.66 -22.30 -10.14
N ILE A 67 -14.07 -21.89 -9.01
CA ILE A 67 -13.94 -20.49 -8.60
C ILE A 67 -12.48 -20.21 -8.25
N MET A 68 -11.92 -19.15 -8.84
CA MET A 68 -10.54 -18.73 -8.63
C MET A 68 -10.52 -17.41 -7.86
N THR A 69 -9.73 -17.38 -6.78
CA THR A 69 -9.40 -16.13 -6.09
C THR A 69 -8.08 -15.60 -6.60
N ILE A 70 -8.06 -14.35 -7.04
CA ILE A 70 -6.91 -13.69 -7.67
C ILE A 70 -6.56 -12.43 -6.88
N ARG A 71 -5.27 -12.20 -6.64
CA ARG A 71 -4.72 -10.92 -6.24
C ARG A 71 -4.25 -10.20 -7.51
N PRO A 72 -4.97 -9.17 -7.98
CA PRO A 72 -4.66 -8.49 -9.24
C PRO A 72 -3.31 -7.79 -9.23
N LEU A 73 -2.89 -7.36 -8.02
CA LEU A 73 -1.64 -6.64 -7.78
C LEU A 73 -0.71 -7.51 -6.95
N LYS A 74 0.57 -7.47 -7.27
CA LYS A 74 1.63 -8.15 -6.54
C LYS A 74 2.91 -7.33 -6.57
N ASP A 75 3.58 -7.19 -5.44
CA ASP A 75 4.86 -6.48 -5.34
C ASP A 75 4.77 -5.05 -5.94
N GLY A 76 3.63 -4.36 -5.76
CA GLY A 76 3.37 -3.02 -6.25
C GLY A 76 3.02 -2.90 -7.74
N VAL A 77 2.88 -4.01 -8.47
CA VAL A 77 2.60 -3.99 -9.92
C VAL A 77 1.40 -4.85 -10.29
N ILE A 78 0.85 -4.62 -11.49
CA ILE A 78 -0.23 -5.43 -12.04
C ILE A 78 0.31 -6.84 -12.36
N ALA A 79 -0.22 -7.84 -11.67
CA ALA A 79 0.07 -9.24 -11.88
C ALA A 79 -0.94 -9.91 -12.84
N ASP A 80 -2.19 -9.44 -12.81
CA ASP A 80 -3.27 -9.90 -13.68
C ASP A 80 -4.07 -8.69 -14.19
N PHE A 81 -3.97 -8.42 -15.50
CA PHE A 81 -4.57 -7.24 -16.12
C PHE A 81 -6.10 -7.30 -16.10
N ASP A 82 -6.68 -8.45 -16.47
CA ASP A 82 -8.13 -8.61 -16.57
C ASP A 82 -8.79 -8.50 -15.18
N ALA A 83 -8.18 -9.11 -14.17
CA ALA A 83 -8.65 -9.00 -12.79
C ALA A 83 -8.48 -7.57 -12.25
N THR A 84 -7.42 -6.85 -12.63
CA THR A 84 -7.22 -5.43 -12.26
C THR A 84 -8.29 -4.55 -12.90
N GLU A 85 -8.60 -4.77 -14.17
CA GLU A 85 -9.66 -4.04 -14.88
C GLU A 85 -11.03 -4.25 -14.21
N GLU A 86 -11.39 -5.49 -13.86
CA GLU A 86 -12.64 -5.78 -13.16
C GLU A 86 -12.69 -5.15 -11.76
N MET A 87 -11.56 -5.15 -11.04
CA MET A 87 -11.43 -4.48 -9.74
C MET A 87 -11.60 -2.96 -9.87
N LEU A 88 -10.94 -2.32 -10.83
CA LEU A 88 -11.08 -0.88 -11.08
C LEU A 88 -12.50 -0.51 -11.51
N LYS A 89 -13.15 -1.30 -12.38
CA LYS A 89 -14.56 -1.11 -12.74
C LYS A 89 -15.45 -1.11 -11.52
N TYR A 90 -15.27 -2.08 -10.62
CA TYR A 90 -16.03 -2.17 -9.38
C TYR A 90 -15.87 -0.91 -8.52
N PHE A 91 -14.64 -0.45 -8.29
CA PHE A 91 -14.38 0.72 -7.46
C PHE A 91 -14.85 2.02 -8.11
N ILE A 92 -14.65 2.20 -9.41
CA ILE A 92 -15.17 3.37 -10.15
C ILE A 92 -16.70 3.39 -10.10
N MET A 93 -17.37 2.26 -10.32
CA MET A 93 -18.83 2.18 -10.23
C MET A 93 -19.36 2.46 -8.82
N LYS A 94 -18.65 1.99 -7.79
CA LYS A 94 -19.01 2.22 -6.39
C LYS A 94 -18.85 3.70 -5.99
N ALA A 95 -17.81 4.35 -6.52
CA ALA A 95 -17.53 5.77 -6.31
C ALA A 95 -18.46 6.68 -7.12
N HIS A 96 -18.78 6.25 -8.34
CA HIS A 96 -19.52 7.04 -9.30
C HIS A 96 -21.02 7.02 -8.98
N ASN A 97 -21.57 8.18 -8.65
CA ASN A 97 -23.02 8.29 -8.46
C ASN A 97 -23.69 8.08 -9.84
N ARG A 98 -24.64 7.12 -9.93
CA ARG A 98 -25.39 6.78 -11.18
C ARG A 98 -26.02 7.97 -11.92
N LYS A 99 -26.03 9.16 -11.34
CA LYS A 99 -26.54 10.42 -11.93
C LYS A 99 -25.49 11.24 -12.68
N SER A 100 -24.21 10.87 -12.64
CA SER A 100 -23.17 11.58 -13.37
C SER A 100 -23.03 11.02 -14.79
N PHE A 101 -23.22 11.91 -15.80
CA PHE A 101 -23.08 11.60 -17.21
C PHE A 101 -21.64 11.75 -17.73
N VAL A 102 -20.70 12.15 -16.85
CA VAL A 102 -19.32 12.45 -17.24
C VAL A 102 -18.38 11.48 -16.54
N SER A 103 -17.58 10.77 -17.32
CA SER A 103 -16.53 9.88 -16.82
C SER A 103 -15.55 10.65 -15.91
N PRO A 104 -15.07 10.06 -14.81
CA PRO A 104 -14.21 10.74 -13.85
C PRO A 104 -12.78 10.93 -14.37
N ARG A 105 -12.11 11.97 -13.87
CA ARG A 105 -10.65 12.03 -13.80
C ARG A 105 -10.22 11.15 -12.63
N VAL A 106 -9.14 10.38 -12.82
CA VAL A 106 -8.61 9.49 -11.78
C VAL A 106 -7.14 9.80 -11.54
N ILE A 107 -6.76 10.03 -10.29
CA ILE A 107 -5.37 10.07 -9.84
C ILE A 107 -5.06 8.73 -9.18
N ILE A 108 -3.94 8.12 -9.55
CA ILE A 108 -3.53 6.82 -9.02
C ILE A 108 -2.12 6.92 -8.43
N GLY A 109 -1.98 6.50 -7.17
CA GLY A 109 -0.68 6.25 -6.55
C GLY A 109 -0.01 5.05 -7.20
N VAL A 110 1.30 5.15 -7.45
CA VAL A 110 2.13 4.07 -7.99
C VAL A 110 3.48 4.05 -7.27
N PRO A 111 4.10 2.88 -7.06
CA PRO A 111 5.40 2.80 -6.42
C PRO A 111 6.49 3.58 -7.15
N SER A 112 7.52 4.02 -6.41
CA SER A 112 8.71 4.62 -7.01
C SER A 112 9.44 3.60 -7.88
N GLY A 113 10.01 4.06 -9.00
CA GLY A 113 10.78 3.18 -9.87
C GLY A 113 9.98 2.20 -10.73
N ILE A 114 8.64 2.35 -10.77
CA ILE A 114 7.77 1.61 -11.70
C ILE A 114 8.22 1.82 -13.16
N THR A 115 8.32 0.75 -13.94
CA THR A 115 8.74 0.77 -15.33
C THR A 115 7.73 1.47 -16.24
N GLN A 116 8.16 1.90 -17.43
CA GLN A 116 7.28 2.49 -18.45
C GLN A 116 6.14 1.55 -18.86
N VAL A 117 6.42 0.24 -18.92
CA VAL A 117 5.43 -0.79 -19.29
C VAL A 117 4.37 -0.91 -18.19
N GLU A 118 4.80 -0.98 -16.94
CA GLU A 118 3.89 -1.06 -15.78
C GLU A 118 3.04 0.21 -15.64
N ARG A 119 3.63 1.41 -15.83
CA ARG A 119 2.90 2.69 -15.88
C ARG A 119 1.81 2.69 -16.94
N ARG A 120 2.14 2.20 -18.15
CA ARG A 120 1.18 2.09 -19.25
C ARG A 120 0.06 1.12 -18.89
N ALA A 121 0.39 -0.04 -18.31
CA ALA A 121 -0.62 -1.03 -17.90
C ALA A 121 -1.63 -0.44 -16.89
N VAL A 122 -1.17 0.33 -15.90
CA VAL A 122 -2.07 1.01 -14.94
C VAL A 122 -2.98 2.01 -15.65
N LYS A 123 -2.44 2.83 -16.58
CA LYS A 123 -3.24 3.79 -17.35
C LYS A 123 -4.27 3.10 -18.23
N ASP A 124 -3.85 2.08 -18.97
CA ASP A 124 -4.72 1.34 -19.89
C ASP A 124 -5.85 0.65 -19.11
N ALA A 125 -5.56 0.01 -17.96
CA ALA A 125 -6.57 -0.58 -17.09
C ALA A 125 -7.57 0.45 -16.56
N ALA A 126 -7.11 1.62 -16.12
CA ALA A 126 -7.98 2.69 -15.64
C ALA A 126 -8.86 3.28 -16.76
N HIS A 127 -8.33 3.49 -17.96
CA HIS A 127 -9.10 3.95 -19.12
C HIS A 127 -10.16 2.91 -19.54
N SER A 128 -9.79 1.63 -19.63
CA SER A 128 -10.72 0.52 -19.94
C SER A 128 -11.84 0.41 -18.90
N SER A 129 -11.55 0.81 -17.66
CA SER A 129 -12.52 0.82 -16.55
C SER A 129 -13.42 2.07 -16.53
N GLY A 130 -13.26 3.01 -17.49
CA GLY A 130 -14.14 4.16 -17.66
C GLY A 130 -13.58 5.51 -17.18
N ALA A 131 -12.32 5.62 -16.83
CA ALA A 131 -11.66 6.90 -16.54
C ALA A 131 -11.44 7.69 -17.85
N ARG A 132 -11.78 9.01 -17.86
CA ARG A 132 -11.51 9.87 -19.02
C ARG A 132 -10.08 10.41 -19.06
N GLU A 133 -9.52 10.72 -17.88
CA GLU A 133 -8.16 11.22 -17.70
C GLU A 133 -7.52 10.46 -16.54
N VAL A 134 -6.27 10.02 -16.69
CA VAL A 134 -5.52 9.28 -15.67
C VAL A 134 -4.19 9.96 -15.40
N TYR A 135 -3.97 10.34 -14.15
CA TYR A 135 -2.72 10.88 -13.64
C TYR A 135 -2.08 9.87 -12.71
N LEU A 136 -0.76 9.69 -12.84
CA LEU A 136 0.01 8.83 -11.95
C LEU A 136 0.91 9.70 -11.06
N ILE A 137 0.93 9.39 -9.79
CA ILE A 137 1.76 10.05 -8.76
C ILE A 137 2.56 8.96 -8.05
N GLU A 138 3.84 9.23 -7.78
CA GLU A 138 4.61 8.31 -6.95
C GLU A 138 4.08 8.28 -5.52
N GLU A 139 3.86 7.05 -4.99
CA GLU A 139 3.30 6.82 -3.65
C GLU A 139 3.99 7.64 -2.55
N PRO A 140 5.35 7.70 -2.46
CA PRO A 140 5.98 8.50 -1.42
C PRO A 140 5.72 10.01 -1.57
N MET A 141 5.58 10.54 -2.78
CA MET A 141 5.17 11.93 -2.98
C MET A 141 3.72 12.15 -2.52
N ALA A 142 2.83 11.24 -2.88
CA ALA A 142 1.44 11.30 -2.43
C ALA A 142 1.35 11.17 -0.91
N ALA A 143 2.04 10.21 -0.31
CA ALA A 143 2.08 10.03 1.14
C ALA A 143 2.59 11.29 1.86
N ALA A 144 3.68 11.89 1.37
CA ALA A 144 4.24 13.12 1.96
C ALA A 144 3.23 14.28 1.95
N VAL A 145 2.51 14.47 0.83
CA VAL A 145 1.43 15.47 0.74
C VAL A 145 0.27 15.12 1.68
N GLY A 146 -0.10 13.83 1.75
CA GLY A 146 -1.22 13.36 2.57
C GLY A 146 -0.99 13.55 4.08
N VAL A 147 0.25 13.38 4.55
CA VAL A 147 0.61 13.63 5.95
C VAL A 147 0.97 15.11 6.24
N GLY A 148 0.88 15.97 5.22
CA GLY A 148 1.08 17.41 5.38
C GLY A 148 2.54 17.86 5.42
N LEU A 149 3.49 17.08 4.88
CA LEU A 149 4.88 17.52 4.75
C LEU A 149 4.99 18.72 3.79
N PRO A 150 5.85 19.71 4.06
CA PRO A 150 6.02 20.90 3.24
C PRO A 150 6.87 20.60 2.00
N VAL A 151 6.36 19.76 1.08
CA VAL A 151 7.09 19.24 -0.09
C VAL A 151 7.57 20.31 -1.05
N GLY A 152 6.93 21.50 -1.08
CA GLY A 152 7.29 22.62 -1.95
C GLY A 152 8.40 23.52 -1.41
N GLU A 153 8.81 23.35 -0.15
CA GLU A 153 9.87 24.13 0.46
C GLU A 153 11.27 23.63 0.04
N PRO A 154 12.31 24.48 0.06
CA PRO A 154 13.69 24.08 -0.18
C PRO A 154 14.28 23.42 1.07
N SER A 155 13.71 22.31 1.50
CA SER A 155 14.11 21.57 2.70
C SER A 155 13.91 20.08 2.52
N GLY A 156 14.77 19.27 3.20
CA GLY A 156 14.69 17.81 3.15
C GLY A 156 13.50 17.27 3.94
N ASN A 157 12.63 16.53 3.27
CA ASN A 157 11.54 15.79 3.88
C ASN A 157 11.70 14.31 3.53
N MET A 158 11.82 13.45 4.53
CA MET A 158 11.99 12.01 4.31
C MET A 158 10.72 11.26 4.69
N ILE A 159 10.24 10.45 3.76
CA ILE A 159 9.07 9.59 3.92
C ILE A 159 9.45 8.12 3.68
N VAL A 160 8.88 7.22 4.47
CA VAL A 160 8.99 5.77 4.32
C VAL A 160 7.58 5.21 4.24
N ASP A 161 7.17 4.82 3.06
CA ASP A 161 5.86 4.20 2.83
C ASP A 161 6.01 2.68 2.77
N ILE A 162 5.42 1.99 3.76
CA ILE A 162 5.50 0.54 3.90
C ILE A 162 4.13 -0.05 3.58
N GLY A 163 3.94 -0.42 2.33
CA GLY A 163 2.70 -0.99 1.81
C GLY A 163 2.56 -2.50 2.06
N GLY A 164 1.62 -3.13 1.35
CA GLY A 164 1.47 -4.59 1.34
C GLY A 164 2.57 -5.30 0.56
N GLY A 165 2.90 -4.82 -0.64
CA GLY A 165 3.87 -5.45 -1.55
C GLY A 165 5.24 -4.79 -1.57
N THR A 166 5.32 -3.49 -1.28
CA THR A 166 6.54 -2.68 -1.41
C THR A 166 6.80 -1.85 -0.17
N THR A 167 8.06 -1.45 -0.02
CA THR A 167 8.46 -0.32 0.84
C THR A 167 9.18 0.69 -0.04
N ASP A 168 8.67 1.90 -0.06
CA ASP A 168 9.18 3.03 -0.81
C ASP A 168 9.75 4.08 0.14
N VAL A 169 11.02 4.41 -0.03
CA VAL A 169 11.73 5.41 0.77
C VAL A 169 12.13 6.56 -0.13
N ALA A 170 11.76 7.79 0.22
CA ALA A 170 12.08 8.96 -0.59
C ALA A 170 12.47 10.18 0.25
N VAL A 171 13.38 10.98 -0.32
CA VAL A 171 13.71 12.33 0.14
C VAL A 171 13.14 13.32 -0.89
N ILE A 172 12.33 14.26 -0.41
CA ILE A 172 11.54 15.19 -1.20
C ILE A 172 11.92 16.60 -0.86
N SER A 173 12.08 17.45 -1.87
CA SER A 173 12.31 18.90 -1.75
C SER A 173 11.84 19.60 -3.03
N LEU A 174 11.33 20.85 -2.92
CA LEU A 174 10.93 21.70 -4.06
C LEU A 174 9.97 21.00 -5.04
N ASP A 175 8.95 20.33 -4.53
CA ASP A 175 7.97 19.51 -5.28
C ASP A 175 8.59 18.36 -6.09
N GLY A 176 9.81 17.95 -5.78
CA GLY A 176 10.52 16.88 -6.49
C GLY A 176 11.07 15.81 -5.56
N ILE A 177 11.16 14.59 -6.06
CA ILE A 177 11.89 13.51 -5.39
C ILE A 177 13.38 13.68 -5.73
N VAL A 178 14.18 13.94 -4.69
CA VAL A 178 15.63 14.13 -4.82
C VAL A 178 16.33 12.78 -4.92
N TYR A 179 15.94 11.84 -4.09
CA TYR A 179 16.39 10.46 -4.13
C TYR A 179 15.26 9.54 -3.65
N SER A 180 15.11 8.40 -4.28
CA SER A 180 14.20 7.36 -3.82
C SER A 180 14.78 5.98 -4.02
N LYS A 181 14.37 5.06 -3.16
CA LYS A 181 14.67 3.65 -3.27
C LYS A 181 13.45 2.83 -2.85
N ALA A 182 13.06 1.89 -3.70
CA ALA A 182 12.00 0.94 -3.43
C ALA A 182 12.58 -0.46 -3.21
N VAL A 183 11.93 -1.24 -2.35
CA VAL A 183 12.18 -2.66 -2.16
C VAL A 183 10.86 -3.44 -2.18
N ARG A 184 10.85 -4.63 -2.79
CA ARG A 184 9.66 -5.50 -2.86
C ARG A 184 9.49 -6.30 -1.56
N VAL A 185 9.41 -5.58 -0.47
CA VAL A 185 9.18 -6.09 0.88
C VAL A 185 8.13 -5.19 1.53
N GLY A 186 7.09 -5.81 2.06
CA GLY A 186 5.98 -5.16 2.74
C GLY A 186 5.19 -6.18 3.56
N GLY A 187 3.93 -5.88 3.82
CA GLY A 187 3.06 -6.72 4.65
C GLY A 187 2.92 -8.17 4.18
N ASP A 188 2.87 -8.40 2.86
CA ASP A 188 2.71 -9.73 2.28
C ASP A 188 3.97 -10.61 2.51
N LYS A 189 5.17 -10.01 2.40
CA LYS A 189 6.42 -10.72 2.72
C LYS A 189 6.53 -11.06 4.20
N MET A 190 6.02 -10.19 5.06
CA MET A 190 5.92 -10.47 6.49
C MET A 190 4.97 -11.64 6.75
N ASP A 191 3.83 -11.72 6.06
CA ASP A 191 2.88 -12.83 6.16
C ASP A 191 3.49 -14.15 5.65
N GLU A 192 4.20 -14.12 4.52
CA GLU A 192 4.93 -15.27 3.99
C GLU A 192 5.99 -15.77 5.00
N ALA A 193 6.73 -14.85 5.64
CA ALA A 193 7.75 -15.17 6.64
C ALA A 193 7.15 -15.85 7.88
N ILE A 194 6.01 -15.37 8.37
CA ILE A 194 5.28 -15.97 9.50
C ILE A 194 4.79 -17.39 9.13
N MET A 195 4.19 -17.56 7.94
CA MET A 195 3.75 -18.89 7.47
C MET A 195 4.93 -19.86 7.39
N ALA A 196 6.07 -19.42 6.84
CA ALA A 196 7.28 -20.23 6.73
C ALA A 196 7.86 -20.61 8.10
N TYR A 197 7.87 -19.65 9.05
CA TYR A 197 8.34 -19.88 10.42
C TYR A 197 7.50 -20.92 11.14
N ILE A 198 6.17 -20.78 11.12
CA ILE A 198 5.24 -21.69 11.78
C ILE A 198 5.32 -23.09 11.15
N LYS A 199 5.41 -23.16 9.82
CA LYS A 199 5.60 -24.42 9.09
C LYS A 199 6.88 -25.13 9.52
N ARG A 200 8.00 -24.39 9.59
CA ARG A 200 9.31 -24.96 9.94
C ARG A 200 9.38 -25.42 11.40
N LYS A 201 8.88 -24.59 12.34
CA LYS A 201 9.04 -24.82 13.77
C LYS A 201 8.00 -25.82 14.32
N TYR A 202 6.77 -25.75 13.83
CA TYR A 202 5.64 -26.49 14.40
C TYR A 202 5.07 -27.58 13.48
N ASN A 203 5.60 -27.71 12.24
CA ASN A 203 5.01 -28.52 11.18
C ASN A 203 3.52 -28.22 10.96
N LEU A 204 3.11 -26.99 11.16
CA LEU A 204 1.74 -26.54 11.05
C LEU A 204 1.56 -25.66 9.80
N MET A 205 0.57 -26.02 8.97
CA MET A 205 0.20 -25.22 7.80
C MET A 205 -0.95 -24.30 8.17
N ILE A 206 -0.75 -23.00 8.01
CA ILE A 206 -1.75 -21.95 8.17
C ILE A 206 -2.01 -21.23 6.85
N GLY A 207 -3.13 -20.54 6.74
CA GLY A 207 -3.47 -19.73 5.57
C GLY A 207 -3.05 -18.27 5.73
N GLU A 208 -3.10 -17.52 4.60
CA GLU A 208 -2.72 -16.09 4.53
C GLU A 208 -3.52 -15.24 5.52
N ILE A 209 -4.83 -15.41 5.62
CA ILE A 209 -5.69 -14.66 6.55
C ILE A 209 -5.24 -14.88 8.01
N THR A 210 -4.87 -16.11 8.36
CA THR A 210 -4.37 -16.41 9.69
C THR A 210 -3.02 -15.75 9.95
N SER A 211 -2.13 -15.75 8.96
CA SER A 211 -0.82 -15.12 9.05
C SER A 211 -0.92 -13.61 9.19
N GLU A 212 -1.76 -12.96 8.40
CA GLU A 212 -2.05 -11.52 8.51
C GLU A 212 -2.58 -11.18 9.92
N HIS A 213 -3.48 -12.00 10.43
CA HIS A 213 -4.02 -11.80 11.79
C HIS A 213 -2.95 -11.93 12.87
N ILE A 214 -2.05 -12.90 12.75
CA ILE A 214 -0.89 -13.07 13.64
C ILE A 214 0.02 -11.85 13.58
N LYS A 215 0.35 -11.38 12.37
CA LYS A 215 1.16 -10.17 12.17
C LYS A 215 0.56 -8.96 12.87
N ILE A 216 -0.73 -8.73 12.72
CA ILE A 216 -1.43 -7.59 13.33
C ILE A 216 -1.44 -7.70 14.86
N GLN A 217 -1.64 -8.89 15.42
CA GLN A 217 -1.78 -9.09 16.86
C GLN A 217 -0.44 -9.20 17.60
N LEU A 218 0.51 -9.96 17.03
CA LEU A 218 1.78 -10.28 17.68
C LEU A 218 3.00 -9.64 16.99
N GLY A 219 2.86 -9.10 15.78
CA GLY A 219 3.99 -8.54 15.03
C GLY A 219 4.67 -7.41 15.79
N SER A 220 6.00 -7.47 15.89
CA SER A 220 6.82 -6.39 16.43
C SER A 220 8.21 -6.39 15.78
N ALA A 221 8.78 -5.21 15.63
CA ALA A 221 10.14 -5.02 15.13
C ALA A 221 11.15 -4.84 16.27
N TYR A 222 10.68 -4.43 17.45
CA TYR A 222 11.50 -4.16 18.63
C TYR A 222 10.76 -4.61 19.89
N PRO A 223 11.47 -5.08 20.94
CA PRO A 223 10.84 -5.44 22.20
C PRO A 223 10.09 -4.23 22.81
N THR A 224 8.81 -4.41 23.03
CA THR A 224 7.92 -3.41 23.65
C THR A 224 7.19 -4.04 24.84
N THR A 225 6.05 -3.48 25.24
CA THR A 225 5.22 -4.10 26.28
C THR A 225 4.79 -5.50 25.84
N PRO A 226 5.05 -6.54 26.62
CA PRO A 226 4.72 -7.92 26.27
C PRO A 226 3.24 -8.11 25.96
N VAL A 227 2.96 -8.97 24.97
CA VAL A 227 1.61 -9.37 24.58
C VAL A 227 1.40 -10.84 24.93
N GLU A 228 0.18 -11.18 25.34
CA GLU A 228 -0.19 -12.56 25.66
C GLU A 228 -0.01 -13.48 24.45
N PRO A 229 0.43 -14.74 24.66
CA PRO A 229 0.52 -15.72 23.59
C PRO A 229 -0.83 -15.96 22.92
N MET A 230 -0.79 -16.15 21.58
CA MET A 230 -1.97 -16.32 20.74
C MET A 230 -2.16 -17.79 20.37
N GLU A 231 -3.39 -18.31 20.51
CA GLU A 231 -3.76 -19.63 19.97
C GLU A 231 -3.92 -19.54 18.43
N VAL A 232 -3.20 -20.41 17.73
CA VAL A 232 -3.24 -20.52 16.26
C VAL A 232 -3.65 -21.93 15.85
N LYS A 233 -4.61 -22.02 14.92
CA LYS A 233 -5.13 -23.26 14.40
C LYS A 233 -4.73 -23.45 12.95
N GLY A 234 -4.33 -24.68 12.60
CA GLY A 234 -3.93 -25.04 11.24
C GLY A 234 -3.98 -26.53 11.02
N ARG A 235 -3.42 -26.99 9.90
CA ARG A 235 -3.29 -28.40 9.56
C ARG A 235 -1.89 -28.90 9.91
N ASP A 236 -1.80 -29.87 10.77
CA ASP A 236 -0.53 -30.58 11.05
C ASP A 236 -0.05 -31.32 9.79
N LEU A 237 1.19 -31.08 9.40
CA LEU A 237 1.76 -31.64 8.15
C LEU A 237 2.20 -33.09 8.29
N ILE A 238 2.34 -33.60 9.53
CA ILE A 238 2.75 -34.99 9.79
C ILE A 238 1.51 -35.91 9.83
N SER A 239 0.53 -35.51 10.61
CA SER A 239 -0.68 -36.33 10.82
C SER A 239 -1.82 -35.99 9.82
N GLY A 240 -1.77 -34.83 9.18
CA GLY A 240 -2.81 -34.33 8.28
C GLY A 240 -4.07 -33.79 8.97
N ILE A 241 -4.16 -33.88 10.30
CA ILE A 241 -5.35 -33.45 11.07
C ILE A 241 -5.24 -31.99 11.55
N PRO A 242 -6.37 -31.32 11.89
CA PRO A 242 -6.37 -30.05 12.54
C PRO A 242 -5.63 -30.07 13.88
N LYS A 243 -4.82 -29.00 14.14
CA LYS A 243 -4.05 -28.84 15.37
C LYS A 243 -4.04 -27.38 15.79
N ALA A 244 -4.00 -27.13 17.08
CA ALA A 244 -3.80 -25.83 17.68
C ALA A 244 -2.42 -25.76 18.37
N ILE A 245 -1.79 -24.59 18.31
CA ILE A 245 -0.55 -24.25 19.01
C ILE A 245 -0.68 -22.89 19.64
N PHE A 246 0.18 -22.58 20.62
CA PHE A 246 0.38 -21.20 21.11
C PHE A 246 1.68 -20.67 20.56
N ILE A 247 1.65 -19.38 20.12
CA ILE A 247 2.81 -18.65 19.61
C ILE A 247 2.97 -17.35 20.39
N THR A 248 4.21 -16.89 20.48
CA THR A 248 4.59 -15.68 21.23
C THR A 248 5.02 -14.54 20.32
N GLU A 249 5.02 -13.32 20.86
CA GLU A 249 5.54 -12.14 20.17
C GLU A 249 7.01 -12.31 19.74
N ASP A 250 7.86 -12.88 20.61
CA ASP A 250 9.29 -13.08 20.32
C ASP A 250 9.51 -13.98 19.10
N GLU A 251 8.69 -15.02 18.95
CA GLU A 251 8.73 -15.91 17.81
C GLU A 251 8.32 -15.20 16.50
N ILE A 252 7.34 -14.33 16.59
CA ILE A 252 6.91 -13.56 15.41
C ILE A 252 7.95 -12.49 15.08
N ARG A 253 8.55 -11.84 16.07
CA ARG A 253 9.67 -10.90 15.84
C ARG A 253 10.86 -11.58 15.17
N GLU A 254 11.21 -12.80 15.58
CA GLU A 254 12.23 -13.64 14.93
C GLU A 254 11.85 -13.92 13.47
N ALA A 255 10.59 -14.29 13.20
CA ALA A 255 10.11 -14.55 11.85
C ALA A 255 10.20 -13.32 10.94
N LEU A 256 9.97 -12.10 11.47
CA LEU A 256 9.96 -10.85 10.73
C LEU A 256 11.34 -10.23 10.54
N GLN A 257 12.39 -10.74 11.17
CA GLN A 257 13.71 -10.12 11.25
C GLN A 257 14.31 -9.80 9.86
N GLU A 258 14.18 -10.71 8.90
CA GLU A 258 14.71 -10.52 7.54
C GLU A 258 13.98 -9.38 6.82
N SER A 259 12.64 -9.36 6.86
CA SER A 259 11.83 -8.32 6.24
C SER A 259 12.13 -6.94 6.84
N VAL A 260 12.22 -6.87 8.15
CA VAL A 260 12.53 -5.63 8.87
C VAL A 260 13.95 -5.14 8.56
N SER A 261 14.93 -6.04 8.48
CA SER A 261 16.31 -5.68 8.10
C SER A 261 16.38 -5.08 6.70
N LEU A 262 15.67 -5.63 5.71
CA LEU A 262 15.64 -5.11 4.35
C LEU A 262 15.01 -3.69 4.29
N ILE A 263 14.00 -3.42 5.10
CA ILE A 263 13.42 -2.08 5.24
C ILE A 263 14.46 -1.11 5.82
N LEU A 264 15.12 -1.50 6.92
CA LEU A 264 16.17 -0.69 7.54
C LEU A 264 17.33 -0.37 6.60
N ASP A 265 17.80 -1.36 5.84
CA ASP A 265 18.87 -1.18 4.87
C ASP A 265 18.46 -0.22 3.76
N THR A 266 17.19 -0.28 3.32
CA THR A 266 16.65 0.65 2.32
C THR A 266 16.63 2.09 2.85
N ILE A 267 16.26 2.29 4.12
CA ILE A 267 16.29 3.59 4.79
C ILE A 267 17.73 4.12 4.89
N LYS A 268 18.68 3.28 5.35
CA LYS A 268 20.09 3.66 5.48
C LYS A 268 20.70 4.06 4.14
N VAL A 269 20.48 3.25 3.09
CA VAL A 269 20.96 3.56 1.74
C VAL A 269 20.36 4.87 1.22
N THR A 270 19.11 5.17 1.53
CA THR A 270 18.49 6.43 1.13
C THR A 270 19.14 7.62 1.85
N LEU A 271 19.40 7.51 3.16
CA LEU A 271 20.12 8.54 3.92
C LEU A 271 21.55 8.75 3.40
N GLU A 272 22.28 7.68 3.08
CA GLU A 272 23.64 7.72 2.53
C GLU A 272 23.71 8.45 1.18
N ASN A 273 22.65 8.38 0.36
CA ASN A 273 22.57 9.03 -0.95
C ASN A 273 21.86 10.40 -0.91
N THR A 274 21.50 10.88 0.27
CA THR A 274 20.87 12.19 0.45
C THR A 274 21.93 13.29 0.46
N PRO A 275 21.74 14.39 -0.29
CA PRO A 275 22.62 15.54 -0.23
C PRO A 275 22.79 16.08 1.21
N PRO A 276 24.01 16.53 1.61
CA PRO A 276 24.31 16.90 3.00
C PRO A 276 23.37 17.95 3.59
N GLU A 277 22.96 18.96 2.82
CA GLU A 277 22.06 20.02 3.27
C GLU A 277 20.66 19.46 3.60
N LEU A 278 20.14 18.55 2.77
CA LEU A 278 18.84 17.89 3.01
C LEU A 278 18.95 16.85 4.14
N ALA A 279 20.10 16.20 4.28
CA ALA A 279 20.34 15.28 5.40
C ALA A 279 20.33 16.02 6.75
N ALA A 280 20.88 17.25 6.81
CA ALA A 280 20.81 18.10 7.99
C ALA A 280 19.35 18.42 8.37
N ASP A 281 18.52 18.77 7.38
CA ASP A 281 17.08 19.02 7.62
C ASP A 281 16.37 17.78 8.19
N ILE A 282 16.71 16.58 7.71
CA ILE A 282 16.12 15.31 8.15
C ILE A 282 16.48 15.00 9.61
N VAL A 283 17.69 15.37 10.07
CA VAL A 283 18.07 15.21 11.47
C VAL A 283 17.14 16.00 12.41
N ASP A 284 16.71 17.18 11.97
CA ASP A 284 15.82 18.03 12.76
C ASP A 284 14.34 17.68 12.61
N ARG A 285 13.90 17.35 11.39
CA ARG A 285 12.49 17.09 11.03
C ARG A 285 12.07 15.64 11.25
N GLY A 286 13.02 14.73 11.18
CA GLY A 286 12.77 13.30 11.32
C GLY A 286 12.36 12.59 10.04
N ILE A 287 12.18 11.27 10.18
CA ILE A 287 11.65 10.36 9.15
C ILE A 287 10.17 10.15 9.44
N VAL A 288 9.32 10.34 8.44
CA VAL A 288 7.87 10.10 8.57
C VAL A 288 7.53 8.75 7.98
N LEU A 289 6.78 7.93 8.71
CA LEU A 289 6.32 6.62 8.25
C LEU A 289 4.91 6.73 7.66
N ALA A 290 4.66 5.99 6.60
CA ALA A 290 3.35 5.85 5.96
C ALA A 290 3.09 4.37 5.61
N GLY A 291 1.87 4.09 5.16
CA GLY A 291 1.44 2.73 4.83
C GLY A 291 1.10 1.87 6.05
N GLY A 292 0.54 0.69 5.78
CA GLY A 292 0.11 -0.23 6.84
C GLY A 292 1.24 -0.82 7.68
N GLY A 293 2.43 -0.96 7.08
CA GLY A 293 3.63 -1.45 7.78
C GLY A 293 4.17 -0.49 8.84
N ALA A 294 3.84 0.81 8.75
CA ALA A 294 4.17 1.79 9.78
C ALA A 294 3.55 1.47 11.15
N LEU A 295 2.49 0.65 11.15
CA LEU A 295 1.80 0.18 12.37
C LEU A 295 2.48 -1.03 13.04
N LEU A 296 3.55 -1.58 12.44
CA LEU A 296 4.31 -2.66 13.09
C LEU A 296 4.93 -2.15 14.39
N ARG A 297 4.57 -2.78 15.50
CA ARG A 297 4.98 -2.32 16.84
C ARG A 297 6.49 -2.22 16.99
N GLY A 298 6.95 -1.07 17.49
CA GLY A 298 8.36 -0.80 17.75
C GLY A 298 9.23 -0.60 16.51
N LEU A 299 8.65 -0.51 15.30
CA LEU A 299 9.41 -0.23 14.09
C LEU A 299 10.00 1.19 14.13
N ASP A 300 9.25 2.16 14.61
CA ASP A 300 9.69 3.53 14.84
C ASP A 300 10.87 3.61 15.83
N ILE A 301 10.81 2.83 16.91
CA ILE A 301 11.89 2.73 17.91
C ILE A 301 13.14 2.15 17.23
N LEU A 302 12.99 1.04 16.50
CA LEU A 302 14.11 0.38 15.85
C LEU A 302 14.79 1.28 14.82
N ILE A 303 14.00 1.96 13.96
CA ILE A 303 14.55 2.89 12.97
C ILE A 303 15.30 4.02 13.65
N ARG A 304 14.73 4.63 14.69
CA ARG A 304 15.39 5.69 15.47
C ARG A 304 16.70 5.22 16.09
N GLU A 305 16.75 4.03 16.69
CA GLU A 305 17.97 3.49 17.27
C GLU A 305 19.05 3.18 16.23
N GLN A 306 18.63 2.72 15.06
CA GLN A 306 19.56 2.32 14.00
C GLN A 306 20.07 3.50 13.15
N THR A 307 19.35 4.63 13.12
CA THR A 307 19.69 5.79 12.29
C THR A 307 20.13 7.01 13.10
N GLY A 308 19.75 7.09 14.37
CA GLY A 308 19.93 8.28 15.21
C GLY A 308 18.98 9.43 14.83
N VAL A 309 18.05 9.23 13.90
CA VAL A 309 17.12 10.25 13.40
C VAL A 309 15.75 10.07 14.08
N PRO A 310 15.06 11.15 14.49
CA PRO A 310 13.69 11.06 14.99
C PRO A 310 12.76 10.39 13.99
N VAL A 311 11.78 9.62 14.47
CA VAL A 311 10.80 8.92 13.63
C VAL A 311 9.39 9.33 14.06
N ILE A 312 8.57 9.68 13.09
CA ILE A 312 7.19 10.15 13.29
C ILE A 312 6.24 9.15 12.62
N VAL A 313 5.31 8.60 13.37
CA VAL A 313 4.19 7.82 12.87
C VAL A 313 2.96 8.72 12.90
N PRO A 314 2.37 9.09 11.76
CA PRO A 314 1.14 9.86 11.70
C PRO A 314 -0.02 9.13 12.37
N GLU A 315 -1.11 9.85 12.68
CA GLU A 315 -2.31 9.27 13.30
C GLU A 315 -2.95 8.20 12.40
N ASP A 316 -2.97 8.42 11.09
CA ASP A 316 -3.53 7.47 10.10
C ASP A 316 -2.56 7.25 8.92
N PRO A 317 -1.52 6.42 9.13
CA PRO A 317 -0.53 6.16 8.08
C PRO A 317 -1.08 5.33 6.92
N LEU A 318 -2.15 4.55 7.14
CA LEU A 318 -2.79 3.71 6.11
C LEU A 318 -3.40 4.51 4.97
N THR A 319 -3.89 5.71 5.24
CA THR A 319 -4.62 6.52 4.26
C THR A 319 -3.77 7.63 3.66
N ALA A 320 -2.51 7.75 4.05
CA ALA A 320 -1.62 8.84 3.65
C ALA A 320 -1.55 9.02 2.12
N VAL A 321 -1.34 7.95 1.37
CA VAL A 321 -1.25 7.99 -0.10
C VAL A 321 -2.54 8.48 -0.73
N VAL A 322 -3.68 7.87 -0.39
CA VAL A 322 -4.98 8.23 -0.98
C VAL A 322 -5.43 9.64 -0.58
N GLN A 323 -5.11 10.08 0.64
CA GLN A 323 -5.38 11.46 1.08
C GLN A 323 -4.55 12.45 0.28
N GLY A 324 -3.26 12.21 0.07
CA GLY A 324 -2.41 13.06 -0.74
C GLY A 324 -2.88 13.13 -2.19
N CYS A 325 -3.21 12.01 -2.81
CA CYS A 325 -3.83 11.98 -4.13
C CYS A 325 -5.15 12.78 -4.16
N GLY A 326 -5.97 12.67 -3.11
CA GLY A 326 -7.22 13.43 -2.95
C GLY A 326 -6.97 14.95 -2.85
N MET A 327 -5.99 15.37 -2.05
CA MET A 327 -5.61 16.79 -1.96
C MET A 327 -5.13 17.36 -3.29
N MET A 328 -4.47 16.56 -4.12
CA MET A 328 -4.02 16.97 -5.45
C MET A 328 -5.17 17.11 -6.45
N LEU A 329 -6.30 16.41 -6.28
CA LEU A 329 -7.52 16.67 -7.06
C LEU A 329 -8.04 18.08 -6.84
N GLU A 330 -7.89 18.61 -5.61
CA GLU A 330 -8.31 19.97 -5.25
C GLU A 330 -7.31 21.05 -5.66
N LYS A 331 -6.01 20.67 -5.75
CA LYS A 331 -4.89 21.56 -6.07
C LYS A 331 -4.25 21.18 -7.41
N LEU A 332 -4.95 21.43 -8.52
CA LEU A 332 -4.49 21.05 -9.86
C LEU A 332 -3.11 21.61 -10.26
N ASP A 333 -2.69 22.73 -9.67
CA ASP A 333 -1.36 23.29 -9.91
C ASP A 333 -0.27 22.46 -9.23
N LEU A 334 -0.53 21.91 -8.04
CA LEU A 334 0.36 20.95 -7.38
C LEU A 334 0.39 19.64 -8.20
N LEU A 335 -0.78 19.10 -8.56
CA LEU A 335 -0.87 17.91 -9.41
C LEU A 335 0.01 18.04 -10.68
N ARG A 336 -0.05 19.19 -11.35
CA ARG A 336 0.76 19.43 -12.55
C ARG A 336 2.27 19.45 -12.31
N ARG A 337 2.72 19.82 -11.12
CA ARG A 337 4.14 19.83 -10.76
C ARG A 337 4.67 18.44 -10.43
N VAL A 338 3.88 17.65 -9.71
CA VAL A 338 4.32 16.37 -9.14
C VAL A 338 3.93 15.13 -9.97
N ALA A 339 2.98 15.26 -10.93
CA ALA A 339 2.56 14.14 -11.77
C ALA A 339 3.70 13.64 -12.67
N ILE A 340 3.87 12.30 -12.71
CA ILE A 340 4.93 11.64 -13.49
C ILE A 340 4.74 11.85 -15.00
N TYR A 341 3.50 12.05 -15.47
CA TYR A 341 3.15 12.30 -16.86
C TYR A 341 2.23 13.50 -17.02
N ARG A 342 2.73 14.48 -17.77
CA ARG A 342 1.93 15.55 -18.38
C ARG A 342 1.54 15.08 -19.80
N TYR A 343 0.27 14.81 -20.04
CA TYR A 343 -0.32 14.86 -21.39
C TYR A 343 -1.73 15.43 -21.30
#